data_d4811b6703762e6d38fdbb5a4cacb543
#
_entry.id   d4811b6703762e6d38fdbb5a4cacb543
#
_cell.length_a   1.000
_cell.length_b   1.000
_cell.length_c   1.000
_cell.angle_alpha   90.00
_cell.angle_beta   90.00
_cell.angle_gamma   90.00
#
_symmetry.space_group_name_H-M   'P 1'
#
loop_
_entity.id
_entity.type
_entity.pdbx_description
1 polymer ?
#
loop_
_entity_poly.entity_id
_entity_poly.type
_entity_poly.pdbx_seq_one_letter_code
_entity_poly.pdbx_strand_id
1 'polypeptide(L)'
;TKNYSDLGKLSCNPSIGGVGKTHIASEVDILGGVICKIGDKSAIHYRVLNLSKGPAVWGVRAQIDRDLYSQNMKKFIKSSKIDLIEDEAINILEKNNKIIGVELSNIGKIKSKAVILTTGTFLNGKIYFGNESQEAGRIGNSSSKFLAKFINNNFKTMRLKTGTPPRIYAQSINYDVLEPQISENNGIFLSYFTKQNTN
;
A
#
# COMPACT_ATOMS: atom_id res chain seq x y z
N THR A 1 -7.02 -2.42 -11.82
CA THR A 1 -7.50 -2.59 -10.42
C THR A 1 -8.81 -3.35 -10.38
N LYS A 2 -9.06 -4.14 -9.32
CA LYS A 2 -10.35 -4.86 -9.18
C LYS A 2 -11.51 -3.89 -8.94
N ASN A 3 -11.26 -2.79 -8.25
CA ASN A 3 -12.29 -1.79 -7.95
C ASN A 3 -11.65 -0.40 -7.85
N TYR A 4 -12.30 0.60 -8.42
CA TYR A 4 -11.91 2.02 -8.31
C TYR A 4 -11.91 2.52 -6.88
N SER A 5 -12.83 2.03 -6.06
CA SER A 5 -12.91 2.42 -4.66
C SER A 5 -11.67 2.04 -3.85
N ASP A 6 -10.88 1.08 -4.35
CA ASP A 6 -9.70 0.54 -3.67
C ASP A 6 -8.41 1.31 -3.93
N LEU A 7 -8.43 2.29 -4.83
CA LEU A 7 -7.27 3.13 -5.11
C LEU A 7 -6.82 3.92 -3.89
N GLY A 8 -5.55 3.77 -3.54
CA GLY A 8 -4.96 4.42 -2.38
C GLY A 8 -5.49 3.93 -1.03
N LYS A 9 -6.16 2.79 -0.97
CA LYS A 9 -6.74 2.27 0.27
C LYS A 9 -5.68 1.67 1.19
N LEU A 10 -5.53 2.24 2.37
CA LEU A 10 -4.64 1.77 3.42
C LEU A 10 -5.39 0.78 4.32
N SER A 11 -5.25 -0.51 4.05
CA SER A 11 -6.11 -1.56 4.64
C SER A 11 -5.73 -1.93 6.07
N CYS A 12 -4.45 -1.90 6.41
CA CYS A 12 -3.94 -2.34 7.70
C CYS A 12 -3.77 -1.15 8.65
N ASN A 13 -2.58 -0.61 8.74
CA ASN A 13 -2.29 0.57 9.52
C ASN A 13 -2.26 1.79 8.59
N PRO A 14 -3.01 2.88 8.87
CA PRO A 14 -2.98 4.06 8.02
C PRO A 14 -1.69 4.85 8.24
N SER A 15 -0.57 4.31 7.84
CA SER A 15 0.74 4.93 7.98
C SER A 15 1.65 4.60 6.81
N ILE A 16 2.54 5.53 6.49
CA ILE A 16 3.62 5.36 5.52
C ILE A 16 4.94 5.51 6.27
N GLY A 17 5.90 4.65 5.92
CA GLY A 17 7.22 4.66 6.54
C GLY A 17 7.38 3.65 7.66
N GLY A 18 8.57 3.70 8.26
CA GLY A 18 9.07 2.76 9.25
C GLY A 18 10.43 2.20 8.86
N VAL A 19 11.03 1.40 9.72
CA VAL A 19 12.35 0.82 9.49
C VAL A 19 12.36 -0.03 8.23
N GLY A 20 13.33 0.19 7.35
CA GLY A 20 13.44 -0.44 6.03
C GLY A 20 12.43 0.06 5.00
N LYS A 21 11.24 0.48 5.41
CA LYS A 21 10.18 0.94 4.51
C LYS A 21 10.43 2.36 4.02
N THR A 22 10.77 3.27 4.92
CA THR A 22 11.07 4.68 4.56
C THR A 22 12.26 4.77 3.65
N HIS A 23 13.30 3.98 3.87
CA HIS A 23 14.50 3.97 3.03
C HIS A 23 14.14 3.68 1.57
N ILE A 24 13.38 2.61 1.32
CA ILE A 24 12.91 2.27 -0.02
C ILE A 24 11.94 3.33 -0.56
N ALA A 25 11.02 3.83 0.27
CA ALA A 25 10.07 4.86 -0.15
C ALA A 25 10.77 6.16 -0.56
N SER A 26 11.86 6.54 0.13
CA SER A 26 12.69 7.71 -0.19
C SER A 26 13.40 7.55 -1.53
N GLU A 27 13.96 6.37 -1.82
CA GLU A 27 14.57 6.09 -3.13
C GLU A 27 13.53 6.18 -4.26
N VAL A 28 12.35 5.61 -4.04
CA VAL A 28 11.23 5.70 -5.00
C VAL A 28 10.77 7.15 -5.18
N ASP A 29 10.77 7.96 -4.12
CA ASP A 29 10.40 9.39 -4.17
C ASP A 29 11.38 10.19 -5.04
N ILE A 30 12.69 9.98 -4.88
CA ILE A 30 13.73 10.64 -5.70
C ILE A 30 13.59 10.27 -7.17
N LEU A 31 13.18 9.03 -7.47
CA LEU A 31 12.91 8.57 -8.83
C LEU A 31 11.58 9.07 -9.40
N GLY A 32 10.87 9.94 -8.69
CA GLY A 32 9.60 10.52 -9.11
C GLY A 32 8.35 9.78 -8.64
N GLY A 33 8.51 8.83 -7.74
CA GLY A 33 7.39 8.13 -7.11
C GLY A 33 6.47 9.07 -6.32
N VAL A 34 5.22 8.66 -6.12
CA VAL A 34 4.19 9.58 -5.60
C VAL A 34 3.74 9.27 -4.17
N ILE A 35 4.14 8.11 -3.64
CA ILE A 35 3.67 7.63 -2.33
C ILE A 35 4.01 8.64 -1.22
N CYS A 36 5.25 9.13 -1.18
CA CYS A 36 5.69 10.07 -0.17
C CYS A 36 5.00 11.43 -0.31
N LYS A 37 4.93 11.96 -1.53
CA LYS A 37 4.26 13.25 -1.81
C LYS A 37 2.78 13.25 -1.45
N ILE A 38 2.07 12.17 -1.77
CA ILE A 38 0.65 12.03 -1.42
C ILE A 38 0.51 11.72 0.07
N GLY A 39 1.47 10.99 0.64
CA GLY A 39 1.56 10.75 2.07
C GLY A 39 1.63 12.05 2.85
N ASP A 40 2.53 12.94 2.50
CA ASP A 40 2.68 14.24 3.18
C ASP A 40 1.43 15.11 3.07
N LYS A 41 0.74 15.08 1.92
CA LYS A 41 -0.54 15.79 1.74
C LYS A 41 -1.69 15.24 2.60
N SER A 42 -1.51 14.08 3.18
CA SER A 42 -2.54 13.35 3.92
C SER A 42 -2.07 12.97 5.33
N ALA A 43 -0.89 13.42 5.72
CA ALA A 43 -0.31 13.11 7.01
C ALA A 43 -0.96 13.92 8.13
N ILE A 44 -1.22 13.25 9.25
CA ILE A 44 -1.77 13.85 10.47
C ILE A 44 -0.77 13.83 11.63
N HIS A 45 0.31 13.06 11.51
CA HIS A 45 1.32 12.93 12.54
C HIS A 45 2.61 12.38 11.95
N TYR A 46 3.76 12.95 12.35
CA TYR A 46 5.09 12.49 11.97
C TYR A 46 5.90 12.04 13.16
N ARG A 47 6.76 11.04 12.96
CA ARG A 47 7.73 10.60 13.93
C ARG A 47 8.96 9.99 13.26
N VAL A 48 10.15 10.32 13.78
CA VAL A 48 11.39 9.62 13.43
C VAL A 48 11.54 8.42 14.34
N LEU A 49 11.60 7.24 13.74
CA LEU A 49 11.80 5.99 14.45
C LEU A 49 13.30 5.68 14.63
N ASN A 50 13.62 4.95 15.69
CA ASN A 50 14.97 4.46 15.98
C ASN A 50 16.04 5.53 16.23
N LEU A 51 15.68 6.69 16.75
CA LEU A 51 16.63 7.76 17.06
C LEU A 51 17.80 7.26 17.94
N SER A 52 17.55 6.36 18.88
CA SER A 52 18.57 5.79 19.77
C SER A 52 19.50 4.75 19.11
N LYS A 53 19.22 4.33 17.87
CA LYS A 53 19.96 3.26 17.16
C LYS A 53 20.94 3.77 16.12
N GLY A 54 21.01 5.07 15.92
CA GLY A 54 21.89 5.75 14.99
C GLY A 54 21.29 6.03 13.60
N PRO A 55 21.89 6.97 12.84
CA PRO A 55 21.31 7.52 11.62
C PRO A 55 21.01 6.50 10.51
N ALA A 56 21.80 5.43 10.43
CA ALA A 56 21.61 4.40 9.41
C ALA A 56 20.25 3.69 9.46
N VAL A 57 19.58 3.71 10.60
CA VAL A 57 18.27 3.06 10.81
C VAL A 57 17.17 4.06 11.17
N TRP A 58 17.44 5.36 11.09
CA TRP A 58 16.40 6.38 11.24
C TRP A 58 15.41 6.27 10.11
N GLY A 59 14.15 6.31 10.42
CA GLY A 59 13.10 6.25 9.43
C GLY A 59 11.93 7.12 9.80
N VAL A 60 11.56 8.03 8.93
CA VAL A 60 10.35 8.84 9.10
C VAL A 60 9.13 7.94 8.95
N ARG A 61 8.19 8.09 9.86
CA ARG A 61 6.87 7.48 9.77
C ARG A 61 5.81 8.55 9.89
N ALA A 62 4.90 8.58 8.94
CA ALA A 62 3.72 9.43 8.99
C ALA A 62 2.47 8.60 9.24
N GLN A 63 1.63 9.03 10.18
CA GLN A 63 0.26 8.56 10.28
C GLN A 63 -0.57 9.32 9.25
N ILE A 64 -1.46 8.62 8.59
CA ILE A 64 -2.14 9.11 7.38
C ILE A 64 -3.65 9.12 7.60
N ASP A 65 -4.29 10.21 7.24
CA ASP A 65 -5.73 10.23 7.02
C ASP A 65 -6.06 9.34 5.81
N ARG A 66 -6.80 8.26 6.04
CA ARG A 66 -7.11 7.25 5.01
C ARG A 66 -7.90 7.80 3.84
N ASP A 67 -8.89 8.60 4.16
CA ASP A 67 -9.84 9.08 3.18
C ASP A 67 -9.19 10.16 2.33
N LEU A 68 -8.47 11.06 2.97
CA LEU A 68 -7.70 12.09 2.29
C LEU A 68 -6.61 11.50 1.39
N TYR A 69 -5.90 10.46 1.85
CA TYR A 69 -4.90 9.77 1.03
C TYR A 69 -5.52 9.12 -0.21
N SER A 70 -6.62 8.39 -0.02
CA SER A 70 -7.34 7.76 -1.14
C SER A 70 -7.85 8.81 -2.14
N GLN A 71 -8.41 9.92 -1.66
CA GLN A 71 -8.87 11.02 -2.51
C GLN A 71 -7.72 11.66 -3.29
N ASN A 72 -6.61 11.95 -2.63
CA ASN A 72 -5.43 12.55 -3.26
C ASN A 72 -4.80 11.60 -4.29
N MET A 73 -4.74 10.29 -3.99
CA MET A 73 -4.26 9.29 -4.93
C MET A 73 -5.16 9.20 -6.18
N LYS A 74 -6.47 9.18 -5.99
CA LYS A 74 -7.45 9.17 -7.10
C LYS A 74 -7.33 10.42 -7.96
N LYS A 75 -7.19 11.60 -7.34
CA LYS A 75 -6.95 12.86 -8.07
C LYS A 75 -5.66 12.79 -8.89
N PHE A 76 -4.58 12.29 -8.30
CA PHE A 76 -3.30 12.14 -9.00
C PHE A 76 -3.43 11.20 -10.21
N ILE A 77 -4.00 10.02 -10.04
CA ILE A 77 -4.17 9.05 -11.14
C ILE A 77 -5.04 9.64 -12.25
N LYS A 78 -6.14 10.31 -11.89
CA LYS A 78 -7.04 10.95 -12.87
C LYS A 78 -6.35 12.06 -13.67
N SER A 79 -5.39 12.77 -13.07
CA SER A 79 -4.63 13.82 -13.76
C SER A 79 -3.40 13.30 -14.51
N SER A 80 -3.06 12.03 -14.35
CA SER A 80 -1.94 11.39 -15.03
C SER A 80 -2.36 10.80 -16.40
N LYS A 81 -1.35 10.43 -17.21
CA LYS A 81 -1.58 9.74 -18.50
C LYS A 81 -1.65 8.22 -18.32
N ILE A 82 -2.34 7.76 -17.28
CA ILE A 82 -2.51 6.33 -16.96
C ILE A 82 -3.92 5.90 -17.32
N ASP A 83 -4.03 4.91 -18.19
CA ASP A 83 -5.32 4.25 -18.46
C ASP A 83 -5.65 3.33 -17.28
N LEU A 84 -6.72 3.64 -16.59
CA LEU A 84 -7.18 2.89 -15.43
C LEU A 84 -8.34 1.98 -15.81
N ILE A 85 -8.11 0.68 -15.66
CA ILE A 85 -9.08 -0.36 -15.97
C ILE A 85 -9.57 -1.01 -14.68
N GLU A 86 -10.90 -1.04 -14.50
CA GLU A 86 -11.56 -1.70 -13.39
C GLU A 86 -11.98 -3.11 -13.79
N ASP A 87 -11.11 -4.08 -13.50
CA ASP A 87 -11.36 -5.50 -13.74
C ASP A 87 -10.37 -6.37 -12.97
N GLU A 88 -10.60 -7.66 -12.89
CA GLU A 88 -9.68 -8.63 -12.28
C GLU A 88 -8.76 -9.24 -13.34
N ALA A 89 -7.44 -9.15 -13.12
CA ALA A 89 -6.48 -9.89 -13.92
C ALA A 89 -6.51 -11.38 -13.51
N ILE A 90 -6.81 -12.24 -14.47
CA ILE A 90 -6.96 -13.68 -14.24
C ILE A 90 -5.80 -14.50 -14.81
N ASN A 91 -5.09 -13.99 -15.80
CA ASN A 91 -3.99 -14.71 -16.43
C ASN A 91 -2.96 -13.75 -17.03
N ILE A 92 -1.74 -14.24 -17.21
CA ILE A 92 -0.67 -13.58 -17.95
C ILE A 92 -0.56 -14.25 -19.32
N LEU A 93 -0.54 -13.44 -20.38
CA LEU A 93 -0.44 -13.95 -21.73
C LEU A 93 1.02 -14.05 -22.15
N GLU A 94 1.40 -15.24 -22.59
CA GLU A 94 2.75 -15.56 -23.02
C GLU A 94 2.74 -16.17 -24.42
N LYS A 95 3.76 -15.86 -25.21
CA LYS A 95 4.03 -16.47 -26.51
C LYS A 95 5.53 -16.53 -26.73
N ASN A 96 6.07 -17.71 -27.05
CA ASN A 96 7.49 -17.94 -27.30
C ASN A 96 8.39 -17.42 -26.16
N ASN A 97 8.05 -17.73 -24.91
CA ASN A 97 8.74 -17.30 -23.68
C ASN A 97 8.81 -15.76 -23.51
N LYS A 98 7.88 -15.04 -24.11
CA LYS A 98 7.76 -13.59 -23.95
C LYS A 98 6.37 -13.22 -23.48
N ILE A 99 6.29 -12.34 -22.50
CA ILE A 99 5.02 -11.75 -22.07
C ILE A 99 4.49 -10.87 -23.19
N ILE A 100 3.22 -11.07 -23.54
CA ILE A 100 2.53 -10.32 -24.58
C ILE A 100 1.30 -9.57 -24.07
N GLY A 101 0.95 -9.72 -22.81
CA GLY A 101 -0.20 -9.05 -22.22
C GLY A 101 -0.76 -9.72 -20.97
N VAL A 102 -1.98 -9.33 -20.66
CA VAL A 102 -2.76 -9.81 -19.51
C VAL A 102 -4.18 -10.15 -19.97
N GLU A 103 -4.77 -11.15 -19.34
CA GLU A 103 -6.18 -11.50 -19.53
C GLU A 103 -6.97 -11.02 -18.30
N LEU A 104 -8.03 -10.30 -18.58
CA LEU A 104 -8.98 -9.75 -17.61
C LEU A 104 -10.29 -10.54 -17.64
N SER A 105 -11.00 -10.57 -16.54
CA SER A 105 -12.18 -11.45 -16.37
C SER A 105 -13.36 -11.04 -17.25
N ASN A 106 -13.58 -9.76 -17.44
CA ASN A 106 -14.73 -9.24 -18.19
C ASN A 106 -14.33 -8.64 -19.54
N ILE A 107 -13.23 -7.89 -19.60
CA ILE A 107 -12.78 -7.17 -20.80
C ILE A 107 -12.03 -8.10 -21.77
N GLY A 108 -11.45 -9.19 -21.25
CA GLY A 108 -10.68 -10.12 -22.05
C GLY A 108 -9.20 -9.74 -22.14
N LYS A 109 -8.58 -9.95 -23.31
CA LYS A 109 -7.13 -9.87 -23.49
C LYS A 109 -6.66 -8.46 -23.81
N ILE A 110 -5.70 -7.96 -23.03
CA ILE A 110 -5.02 -6.68 -23.24
C ILE A 110 -3.56 -6.96 -23.59
N LYS A 111 -3.10 -6.42 -24.70
CA LYS A 111 -1.70 -6.54 -25.12
C LYS A 111 -0.82 -5.55 -24.37
N SER A 112 0.35 -6.00 -23.93
CA SER A 112 1.38 -5.16 -23.34
C SER A 112 2.77 -5.75 -23.56
N LYS A 113 3.79 -4.90 -23.54
CA LYS A 113 5.21 -5.32 -23.68
C LYS A 113 5.77 -5.89 -22.36
N ALA A 114 5.19 -5.53 -21.24
CA ALA A 114 5.57 -5.98 -19.91
C ALA A 114 4.36 -5.97 -18.98
N VAL A 115 4.41 -6.77 -17.92
CA VAL A 115 3.40 -6.82 -16.87
C VAL A 115 4.09 -6.74 -15.53
N ILE A 116 3.64 -5.83 -14.66
CA ILE A 116 4.13 -5.68 -13.29
C ILE A 116 3.03 -6.10 -12.33
N LEU A 117 3.34 -7.09 -11.49
CA LEU A 117 2.41 -7.62 -10.49
C LEU A 117 2.63 -6.92 -9.15
N THR A 118 1.64 -6.15 -8.71
CA THR A 118 1.65 -5.45 -7.42
C THR A 118 0.40 -5.80 -6.61
N THR A 119 0.14 -7.08 -6.49
CA THR A 119 -1.10 -7.67 -6.00
C THR A 119 -1.32 -7.59 -4.49
N GLY A 120 -0.34 -7.12 -3.73
CA GLY A 120 -0.43 -7.02 -2.28
C GLY A 120 -0.78 -8.37 -1.63
N THR A 121 -1.81 -8.38 -0.79
CA THR A 121 -2.26 -9.56 -0.03
C THR A 121 -3.32 -10.40 -0.77
N PHE A 122 -3.57 -10.14 -2.06
CA PHE A 122 -4.71 -10.73 -2.77
C PHE A 122 -4.43 -12.09 -3.40
N LEU A 123 -3.16 -12.39 -3.80
CA LEU A 123 -2.83 -13.67 -4.43
C LEU A 123 -3.10 -14.84 -3.48
N ASN A 124 -4.17 -15.60 -3.77
CA ASN A 124 -4.63 -16.70 -2.94
C ASN A 124 -4.70 -16.30 -1.45
N GLY A 125 -5.15 -15.06 -1.21
CA GLY A 125 -5.16 -14.44 0.11
C GLY A 125 -6.09 -15.16 1.08
N LYS A 126 -5.70 -15.16 2.37
CA LYS A 126 -6.49 -15.71 3.46
C LYS A 126 -6.39 -14.80 4.67
N ILE A 127 -7.53 -14.42 5.22
CA ILE A 127 -7.62 -13.61 6.44
C ILE A 127 -8.04 -14.48 7.62
N TYR A 128 -7.60 -14.09 8.81
CA TYR A 128 -7.83 -14.84 10.04
C TYR A 128 -8.47 -13.93 11.10
N PHE A 129 -9.45 -14.48 11.80
CA PHE A 129 -10.13 -13.85 12.95
C PHE A 129 -10.11 -14.87 14.09
N GLY A 130 -9.19 -14.75 15.02
CA GLY A 130 -8.98 -15.78 16.03
C GLY A 130 -8.68 -17.13 15.37
N ASN A 131 -9.54 -18.11 15.63
CA ASN A 131 -9.43 -19.47 15.06
C ASN A 131 -10.13 -19.64 13.71
N GLU A 132 -10.94 -18.65 13.29
CA GLU A 132 -11.62 -18.69 12.01
C GLU A 132 -10.76 -18.14 10.89
N SER A 133 -11.03 -18.56 9.68
CA SER A 133 -10.33 -18.08 8.50
C SER A 133 -11.26 -18.01 7.29
N GLN A 134 -11.01 -17.00 6.44
CA GLN A 134 -11.75 -16.77 5.23
C GLN A 134 -10.80 -16.51 4.05
N GLU A 135 -11.11 -17.05 2.88
CA GLU A 135 -10.42 -16.71 1.64
C GLU A 135 -10.75 -15.29 1.20
N ALA A 136 -9.81 -14.39 1.38
CA ALA A 136 -9.98 -12.98 1.02
C ALA A 136 -8.61 -12.31 0.89
N GLY A 137 -8.51 -11.27 0.05
CA GLY A 137 -7.33 -10.39 0.01
C GLY A 137 -7.33 -9.42 1.19
N ARG A 138 -8.52 -9.01 1.63
CA ARG A 138 -8.83 -8.23 2.83
C ARG A 138 -10.32 -8.39 3.14
N ILE A 139 -10.78 -7.87 4.28
CA ILE A 139 -12.21 -7.88 4.65
C ILE A 139 -13.04 -7.23 3.53
N GLY A 140 -14.06 -7.96 3.09
CA GLY A 140 -15.00 -7.51 2.06
C GLY A 140 -14.47 -7.60 0.60
N ASN A 141 -13.29 -8.17 0.37
CA ASN A 141 -12.75 -8.34 -0.98
C ASN A 141 -12.23 -9.76 -1.21
N SER A 142 -12.70 -10.40 -2.28
CA SER A 142 -12.27 -11.74 -2.68
C SER A 142 -10.77 -11.81 -2.96
N SER A 143 -10.17 -12.99 -2.75
CA SER A 143 -8.79 -13.28 -3.16
C SER A 143 -8.71 -13.48 -4.67
N SER A 144 -7.52 -13.28 -5.25
CA SER A 144 -7.24 -13.55 -6.67
C SER A 144 -6.67 -14.96 -6.84
N LYS A 145 -7.53 -15.92 -7.17
CA LYS A 145 -7.17 -17.35 -7.28
C LYS A 145 -6.54 -17.71 -8.61
N PHE A 146 -7.08 -17.19 -9.70
CA PHE A 146 -6.61 -17.54 -11.05
C PHE A 146 -5.18 -17.06 -11.29
N LEU A 147 -4.89 -15.80 -11.00
CA LEU A 147 -3.55 -15.27 -11.12
C LEU A 147 -2.56 -15.95 -10.16
N ALA A 148 -3.02 -16.33 -8.95
CA ALA A 148 -2.21 -17.10 -8.02
C ALA A 148 -1.83 -18.47 -8.58
N LYS A 149 -2.74 -19.14 -9.30
CA LYS A 149 -2.46 -20.42 -9.98
C LYS A 149 -1.37 -20.26 -11.03
N PHE A 150 -1.43 -19.22 -11.85
CA PHE A 150 -0.37 -18.92 -12.82
C PHE A 150 0.99 -18.75 -12.13
N ILE A 151 1.05 -17.97 -11.05
CA ILE A 151 2.30 -17.75 -10.30
C ILE A 151 2.82 -19.05 -9.71
N ASN A 152 1.98 -19.86 -9.05
CA ASN A 152 2.39 -21.11 -8.44
C ASN A 152 2.90 -22.16 -9.45
N ASN A 153 2.37 -22.12 -10.68
CA ASN A 153 2.81 -23.05 -11.73
C ASN A 153 4.18 -22.66 -12.32
N ASN A 154 4.55 -21.40 -12.27
CA ASN A 154 5.76 -20.87 -12.91
C ASN A 154 6.88 -20.53 -11.92
N PHE A 155 6.57 -20.35 -10.63
CA PHE A 155 7.53 -19.92 -9.61
C PHE A 155 7.36 -20.72 -8.33
N LYS A 156 8.48 -20.95 -7.64
CA LYS A 156 8.45 -21.50 -6.27
C LYS A 156 7.94 -20.42 -5.33
N THR A 157 6.82 -20.67 -4.68
CA THR A 157 6.18 -19.71 -3.78
C THR A 157 6.15 -20.19 -2.34
N MET A 158 6.03 -19.26 -1.41
CA MET A 158 5.78 -19.55 0.00
C MET A 158 4.73 -18.58 0.55
N ARG A 159 4.10 -18.97 1.65
CA ARG A 159 3.13 -18.10 2.32
C ARG A 159 3.81 -17.32 3.43
N LEU A 160 3.53 -16.03 3.49
CA LEU A 160 3.91 -15.17 4.60
C LEU A 160 2.65 -14.72 5.33
N LYS A 161 2.78 -14.49 6.63
CA LYS A 161 1.73 -13.96 7.49
C LYS A 161 2.11 -12.55 7.93
N THR A 162 1.15 -11.62 7.88
CA THR A 162 1.25 -10.32 8.53
C THR A 162 0.19 -10.19 9.61
N GLY A 163 0.51 -9.49 10.70
CA GLY A 163 -0.45 -9.16 11.75
C GLY A 163 -1.02 -7.75 11.54
N THR A 164 -2.29 -7.57 11.87
CA THR A 164 -2.91 -6.25 11.99
C THR A 164 -2.94 -5.86 13.46
N PRO A 165 -2.53 -4.64 13.86
CA PRO A 165 -2.69 -4.18 15.24
C PRO A 165 -4.15 -4.25 15.67
N PRO A 166 -4.44 -4.54 16.94
CA PRO A 166 -5.80 -4.54 17.44
C PRO A 166 -6.41 -3.13 17.31
N ARG A 167 -7.68 -3.08 17.01
CA ARG A 167 -8.47 -1.84 17.02
C ARG A 167 -9.24 -1.78 18.32
N ILE A 168 -9.00 -0.73 19.08
CA ILE A 168 -9.62 -0.51 20.36
C ILE A 168 -10.82 0.43 20.18
N TYR A 169 -11.89 0.17 20.89
CA TYR A 169 -13.04 1.05 20.90
C TYR A 169 -12.66 2.36 21.63
N ALA A 170 -12.77 3.51 20.95
CA ALA A 170 -12.25 4.77 21.44
C ALA A 170 -12.79 5.17 22.83
N GLN A 171 -14.07 4.86 23.10
CA GLN A 171 -14.71 5.14 24.40
C GLN A 171 -14.19 4.26 25.55
N SER A 172 -13.50 3.16 25.27
CA SER A 172 -12.92 2.27 26.29
C SER A 172 -11.49 2.65 26.68
N ILE A 173 -10.93 3.70 26.07
CA ILE A 173 -9.57 4.13 26.32
C ILE A 173 -9.57 5.09 27.53
N ASN A 174 -8.80 4.74 28.56
CA ASN A 174 -8.52 5.66 29.65
C ASN A 174 -7.36 6.59 29.27
N TYR A 175 -7.67 7.79 28.80
CA TYR A 175 -6.69 8.78 28.36
C TYR A 175 -5.90 9.40 29.51
N ASP A 176 -6.41 9.38 30.76
CA ASP A 176 -5.78 10.02 31.91
C ASP A 176 -4.46 9.35 32.34
N VAL A 177 -4.29 8.08 31.96
CA VAL A 177 -3.06 7.31 32.25
C VAL A 177 -2.11 7.19 31.07
N LEU A 178 -2.40 7.86 29.96
CA LEU A 178 -1.61 7.80 28.74
C LEU A 178 -0.82 9.08 28.51
N GLU A 179 0.41 8.92 28.05
CA GLU A 179 1.23 10.04 27.59
C GLU A 179 0.96 10.34 26.11
N PRO A 180 0.60 11.59 25.76
CA PRO A 180 0.38 11.96 24.37
C PRO A 180 1.72 11.98 23.61
N GLN A 181 1.76 11.29 22.47
CA GLN A 181 2.88 11.41 21.53
C GLN A 181 2.58 12.53 20.54
N ILE A 182 3.23 13.66 20.73
CA ILE A 182 3.07 14.83 19.85
C ILE A 182 3.84 14.61 18.55
N SER A 183 3.29 15.11 17.45
CA SER A 183 3.94 15.07 16.12
C SER A 183 5.25 15.87 16.16
N GLU A 184 6.28 15.33 15.53
CA GLU A 184 7.53 16.04 15.30
C GLU A 184 7.35 17.01 14.12
N ASN A 185 7.19 18.32 14.43
CA ASN A 185 6.88 19.36 13.45
C ASN A 185 8.14 20.07 12.89
N ASN A 186 9.31 19.49 13.03
CA ASN A 186 10.59 20.14 12.70
C ASN A 186 10.97 20.07 11.21
N GLY A 187 10.00 20.25 10.30
CA GLY A 187 10.27 20.18 8.85
C GLY A 187 10.55 18.77 8.35
N ILE A 188 10.10 17.75 9.07
CA ILE A 188 10.27 16.35 8.73
C ILE A 188 9.12 15.91 7.83
N PHE A 189 9.44 15.47 6.63
CA PHE A 189 8.48 14.97 5.64
C PHE A 189 8.92 13.60 5.11
N LEU A 190 8.00 12.88 4.48
CA LEU A 190 8.30 11.64 3.78
C LEU A 190 9.01 11.90 2.46
N SER A 191 8.61 12.96 1.75
CA SER A 191 9.14 13.33 0.44
C SER A 191 10.19 14.43 0.54
N TYR A 192 11.29 14.27 -0.17
CA TYR A 192 12.31 15.32 -0.35
C TYR A 192 11.79 16.56 -1.09
N PHE A 193 10.69 16.42 -1.81
CA PHE A 193 10.09 17.50 -2.60
C PHE A 193 8.97 18.25 -1.87
N THR A 194 8.57 17.77 -0.69
CA THR A 194 7.62 18.49 0.15
C THR A 194 8.32 19.68 0.79
N LYS A 195 7.81 20.88 0.53
CA LYS A 195 8.30 22.12 1.15
C LYS A 195 7.43 22.43 2.37
N GLN A 196 8.06 22.89 3.43
CA GLN A 196 7.35 23.48 4.55
C GLN A 196 6.62 24.73 4.03
N ASN A 197 5.30 24.79 4.18
CA ASN A 197 4.59 26.05 4.01
C ASN A 197 4.96 26.90 5.22
N THR A 198 5.90 27.81 5.06
CA THR A 198 6.16 28.90 5.99
C THR A 198 5.05 29.93 5.80
N ASN A 199 3.91 29.68 6.42
CA ASN A 199 2.91 30.72 6.69
C ASN A 199 3.12 31.23 8.11
#